data_52fd9e480e2da61af5fb1865e77319bd
#
_entry.id   52fd9e480e2da61af5fb1865e77319bd
#
_cell.length_a   1.000
_cell.length_b   1.000
_cell.length_c   1.000
_cell.angle_alpha   90.00
_cell.angle_beta   90.00
_cell.angle_gamma   90.00
#
_symmetry.space_group_name_H-M   'P 1'
#
loop_
_entity.id
_entity.type
_entity.pdbx_description
1 polymer ?
#
loop_
_entity_poly.entity_id
_entity_poly.type
_entity_poly.pdbx_seq_one_letter_code
_entity_poly.pdbx_strand_id
1 'polypeptide(L)'
;FPESRSAAAPLAPAQLEQLTGFYQSITPRQQMLAIIDSIFGWQVARARDGELEFNDTKRIHIGNNLFQKPDKAVPNIVFVPSGDDMLMFTPTGVERKVPLPELVGKAALATVYVVALVLSTLYMLIWIPRAFLGRLTDRGGVTIRLLPWLAILSTVAVAGLAIVGFQGADLSQIGKPGPLGWALYGATLATPVLGALALIRTTIGAPKARIL
;
A
#
# COMPACT_ATOMS: atom_id res chain seq x y z
N PHE A 1 42.12 -3.90 -0.26
CA PHE A 1 41.80 -5.33 -0.25
C PHE A 1 41.28 -5.68 -1.64
N PRO A 2 41.88 -6.70 -2.33
CA PRO A 2 41.29 -7.17 -3.57
C PRO A 2 39.90 -7.75 -3.25
N GLU A 3 38.86 -7.17 -3.85
CA GLU A 3 37.52 -7.72 -3.78
C GLU A 3 37.50 -9.05 -4.54
N SER A 4 37.67 -10.16 -3.83
CA SER A 4 37.51 -11.49 -4.43
C SER A 4 36.00 -11.65 -4.72
N ARG A 5 35.63 -11.55 -5.99
CA ARG A 5 34.29 -11.93 -6.42
C ARG A 5 34.09 -13.39 -6.11
N SER A 6 33.05 -13.69 -5.30
CA SER A 6 32.64 -15.06 -5.09
C SER A 6 32.28 -15.71 -6.42
N ALA A 7 32.77 -16.94 -6.67
CA ALA A 7 32.43 -17.64 -7.89
C ALA A 7 30.92 -17.89 -7.98
N ALA A 8 30.34 -17.72 -9.16
CA ALA A 8 28.95 -18.06 -9.41
C ALA A 8 28.75 -19.56 -9.18
N ALA A 9 27.77 -19.92 -8.35
CA ALA A 9 27.38 -21.30 -8.11
C ALA A 9 26.14 -21.64 -8.98
N PRO A 10 26.13 -22.79 -9.67
CA PRO A 10 24.98 -23.19 -10.44
C PRO A 10 23.77 -23.41 -9.52
N LEU A 11 22.58 -22.95 -9.95
CA LEU A 11 21.33 -23.17 -9.26
C LEU A 11 20.49 -24.16 -10.08
N ALA A 12 19.95 -25.18 -9.43
CA ALA A 12 19.06 -26.12 -10.13
C ALA A 12 17.77 -25.41 -10.57
N PRO A 13 17.20 -25.72 -11.76
CA PRO A 13 15.99 -25.06 -12.24
C PRO A 13 14.83 -25.13 -11.27
N ALA A 14 14.64 -26.27 -10.57
CA ALA A 14 13.60 -26.44 -9.57
C ALA A 14 13.78 -25.53 -8.36
N GLN A 15 15.03 -25.27 -7.93
CA GLN A 15 15.32 -24.32 -6.86
C GLN A 15 15.07 -22.89 -7.31
N LEU A 16 15.42 -22.56 -8.55
CA LEU A 16 15.16 -21.25 -9.12
C LEU A 16 13.66 -20.95 -9.16
N GLU A 17 12.84 -21.93 -9.58
CA GLU A 17 11.37 -21.80 -9.57
C GLU A 17 10.81 -21.56 -8.17
N GLN A 18 11.35 -22.23 -7.15
CA GLN A 18 10.92 -22.00 -5.76
C GLN A 18 11.17 -20.57 -5.29
N LEU A 19 12.22 -19.92 -5.81
CA LEU A 19 12.57 -18.54 -5.46
C LEU A 19 11.80 -17.51 -6.27
N THR A 20 11.17 -17.90 -7.39
CA THR A 20 10.38 -16.97 -8.20
C THR A 20 9.04 -16.65 -7.57
N GLY A 21 8.54 -15.45 -7.80
CA GLY A 21 7.23 -15.03 -7.32
C GLY A 21 7.18 -13.57 -6.89
N PHE A 22 6.12 -13.25 -6.19
CA PHE A 22 5.91 -11.91 -5.63
C PHE A 22 6.33 -11.90 -4.17
N TYR A 23 7.05 -10.86 -3.79
CA TYR A 23 7.54 -10.66 -2.44
C TYR A 23 7.03 -9.33 -1.89
N GLN A 24 6.63 -9.33 -0.62
CA GLN A 24 6.08 -8.17 0.05
C GLN A 24 6.78 -7.96 1.38
N SER A 25 7.12 -6.72 1.68
CA SER A 25 7.78 -6.36 2.94
C SER A 25 6.90 -6.68 4.15
N ILE A 26 7.46 -7.41 5.11
CA ILE A 26 6.84 -7.67 6.42
C ILE A 26 7.47 -6.82 7.53
N THR A 27 8.50 -6.05 7.19
CA THR A 27 9.18 -5.12 8.10
C THR A 27 9.12 -3.71 7.50
N PRO A 28 7.94 -3.07 7.43
CA PRO A 28 7.84 -1.73 6.87
C PRO A 28 8.66 -0.77 7.73
N ARG A 29 9.54 0.00 7.09
CA ARG A 29 10.39 0.99 7.77
C ARG A 29 9.56 2.08 8.44
N GLN A 30 8.37 2.34 7.91
CA GLN A 30 7.45 3.35 8.40
C GLN A 30 6.06 2.75 8.51
N GLN A 31 5.58 2.60 9.73
CA GLN A 31 4.25 2.02 9.99
C GLN A 31 3.12 2.79 9.31
N MET A 32 3.27 4.09 9.12
CA MET A 32 2.28 4.92 8.41
C MET A 32 2.13 4.55 6.93
N LEU A 33 3.19 4.07 6.29
CA LEU A 33 3.18 3.62 4.90
C LEU A 33 2.88 2.13 4.76
N ALA A 34 2.78 1.39 5.87
CA ALA A 34 2.58 -0.05 5.85
C ALA A 34 1.37 -0.48 5.00
N ILE A 35 0.28 0.31 5.01
CA ILE A 35 -0.90 0.05 4.18
C ILE A 35 -0.56 0.25 2.70
N ILE A 36 0.13 1.32 2.35
CA ILE A 36 0.54 1.62 0.97
C ILE A 36 1.52 0.56 0.48
N ASP A 37 2.52 0.23 1.29
CA ASP A 37 3.49 -0.83 1.01
C ASP A 37 2.81 -2.20 0.88
N SER A 38 1.75 -2.46 1.66
CA SER A 38 0.99 -3.71 1.55
C SER A 38 0.19 -3.84 0.26
N ILE A 39 -0.10 -2.76 -0.43
CA ILE A 39 -0.88 -2.75 -1.68
C ILE A 39 0.05 -2.61 -2.90
N PHE A 40 1.05 -1.73 -2.82
CA PHE A 40 1.90 -1.34 -3.96
C PHE A 40 3.37 -1.72 -3.79
N GLY A 41 3.82 -2.01 -2.58
CA GLY A 41 5.23 -2.29 -2.25
C GLY A 41 5.65 -3.74 -2.52
N TRP A 42 5.08 -4.39 -3.53
CA TRP A 42 5.47 -5.73 -3.91
C TRP A 42 6.64 -5.71 -4.89
N GLN A 43 7.49 -6.72 -4.78
CA GLN A 43 8.68 -6.89 -5.59
C GLN A 43 8.58 -8.23 -6.33
N VAL A 44 9.22 -8.32 -7.49
CA VAL A 44 9.12 -9.50 -8.35
C VAL A 44 10.48 -10.17 -8.46
N ALA A 45 10.51 -11.47 -8.17
CA ALA A 45 11.61 -12.35 -8.49
C ALA A 45 11.21 -13.23 -9.69
N ARG A 46 11.98 -13.22 -10.76
CA ARG A 46 11.74 -13.99 -11.98
C ARG A 46 12.94 -14.86 -12.31
N ALA A 47 12.69 -16.00 -12.90
CA ALA A 47 13.72 -16.80 -13.56
C ALA A 47 13.84 -16.33 -15.01
N ARG A 48 15.03 -15.94 -15.44
CA ARG A 48 15.33 -15.57 -16.82
C ARG A 48 16.70 -16.08 -17.19
N ASP A 49 16.79 -16.79 -18.29
CA ASP A 49 18.03 -17.37 -18.83
C ASP A 49 18.81 -18.23 -17.81
N GLY A 50 18.11 -18.90 -16.88
CA GLY A 50 18.72 -19.72 -15.82
C GLY A 50 19.27 -18.92 -14.64
N GLU A 51 19.05 -17.61 -14.60
CA GLU A 51 19.46 -16.71 -13.53
C GLU A 51 18.22 -16.11 -12.81
N LEU A 52 18.42 -15.68 -11.57
CA LEU A 52 17.41 -14.95 -10.83
C LEU A 52 17.47 -13.47 -11.19
N GLU A 53 16.36 -12.92 -11.62
CA GLU A 53 16.17 -11.49 -11.84
C GLU A 53 15.25 -10.94 -10.74
N PHE A 54 15.72 -9.92 -10.03
CA PHE A 54 14.97 -9.29 -8.95
C PHE A 54 14.83 -7.80 -9.23
N ASN A 55 13.59 -7.34 -9.40
CA ASN A 55 13.28 -5.97 -9.83
C ASN A 55 14.11 -5.54 -11.06
N ASP A 56 14.02 -6.36 -12.12
CA ASP A 56 14.70 -6.13 -13.40
C ASP A 56 16.25 -6.06 -13.30
N THR A 57 16.80 -6.52 -12.18
CA THR A 57 18.25 -6.61 -11.98
C THR A 57 18.67 -8.06 -11.80
N LYS A 58 19.56 -8.54 -12.64
CA LYS A 58 20.15 -9.87 -12.54
C LYS A 58 20.86 -10.07 -11.21
N ARG A 59 20.77 -11.29 -10.69
CA ARG A 59 21.41 -11.69 -9.43
C ARG A 59 22.27 -12.92 -9.66
N ILE A 60 23.48 -12.88 -9.21
CA ILE A 60 24.43 -13.98 -9.28
C ILE A 60 24.28 -14.81 -8.00
N HIS A 61 23.96 -16.09 -8.14
CA HIS A 61 23.93 -17.03 -7.03
C HIS A 61 25.37 -17.40 -6.64
N ILE A 62 25.69 -17.32 -5.36
CA ILE A 62 27.03 -17.59 -4.81
C ILE A 62 27.05 -18.76 -3.80
N GLY A 63 25.95 -19.51 -3.72
CA GLY A 63 25.77 -20.63 -2.80
C GLY A 63 24.86 -20.28 -1.60
N ASN A 64 24.32 -21.31 -0.94
CA ASN A 64 23.47 -21.19 0.28
C ASN A 64 22.31 -20.20 0.15
N ASN A 65 21.67 -20.13 -1.03
CA ASN A 65 20.58 -19.18 -1.34
C ASN A 65 21.00 -17.71 -1.19
N LEU A 66 22.31 -17.43 -1.27
CA LEU A 66 22.85 -16.08 -1.25
C LEU A 66 22.99 -15.55 -2.68
N PHE A 67 22.60 -14.32 -2.86
CA PHE A 67 22.65 -13.64 -4.16
C PHE A 67 23.33 -12.27 -4.04
N GLN A 68 24.08 -11.93 -5.07
CA GLN A 68 24.77 -10.64 -5.18
C GLN A 68 24.41 -9.93 -6.49
N LYS A 69 24.55 -8.62 -6.52
CA LYS A 69 24.50 -7.86 -7.77
C LYS A 69 25.78 -8.10 -8.59
N PRO A 70 25.72 -8.05 -9.93
CA PRO A 70 26.91 -8.23 -10.77
C PRO A 70 28.02 -7.19 -10.51
N ASP A 71 27.63 -6.00 -10.06
CA ASP A 71 28.52 -4.86 -9.77
C ASP A 71 29.00 -4.81 -8.31
N LYS A 72 28.56 -5.75 -7.45
CA LYS A 72 28.92 -5.79 -6.02
C LYS A 72 29.66 -7.09 -5.69
N ALA A 73 30.64 -6.99 -4.81
CA ALA A 73 31.37 -8.15 -4.32
C ALA A 73 30.71 -8.82 -3.10
N VAL A 74 29.76 -8.14 -2.47
CA VAL A 74 29.10 -8.61 -1.25
C VAL A 74 27.67 -9.05 -1.57
N PRO A 75 27.25 -10.24 -1.07
CA PRO A 75 25.87 -10.69 -1.19
C PRO A 75 24.93 -9.70 -0.48
N ASN A 76 23.80 -9.45 -1.10
CA ASN A 76 22.82 -8.50 -0.56
C ASN A 76 21.38 -9.04 -0.52
N ILE A 77 21.19 -10.26 -0.98
CA ILE A 77 19.92 -10.97 -0.87
C ILE A 77 20.19 -12.38 -0.36
N VAL A 78 19.37 -12.84 0.58
CA VAL A 78 19.35 -14.24 1.01
C VAL A 78 17.91 -14.72 1.11
N PHE A 79 17.65 -15.92 0.59
CA PHE A 79 16.37 -16.58 0.71
C PHE A 79 16.43 -17.64 1.79
N VAL A 80 15.49 -17.60 2.72
CA VAL A 80 15.41 -18.52 3.87
C VAL A 80 14.00 -19.12 3.89
N PRO A 81 13.89 -20.47 3.80
CA PRO A 81 12.61 -21.13 4.02
C PRO A 81 12.21 -20.97 5.48
N SER A 82 10.96 -20.65 5.75
CA SER A 82 10.40 -20.47 7.10
C SER A 82 9.01 -21.10 7.17
N GLY A 83 8.96 -22.38 7.60
CA GLY A 83 7.74 -23.18 7.51
C GLY A 83 7.30 -23.35 6.06
N ASP A 84 6.05 -22.99 5.77
CA ASP A 84 5.48 -23.02 4.41
C ASP A 84 5.80 -21.75 3.59
N ASP A 85 6.42 -20.75 4.20
CA ASP A 85 6.74 -19.47 3.58
C ASP A 85 8.22 -19.42 3.12
N MET A 86 8.48 -18.61 2.11
CA MET A 86 9.83 -18.20 1.70
C MET A 86 10.05 -16.75 2.11
N LEU A 87 11.06 -16.54 2.96
CA LEU A 87 11.49 -15.19 3.35
C LEU A 87 12.70 -14.77 2.51
N MET A 88 12.70 -13.53 2.10
CA MET A 88 13.81 -12.89 1.42
C MET A 88 14.32 -11.74 2.27
N PHE A 89 15.58 -11.84 2.67
CA PHE A 89 16.27 -10.79 3.40
C PHE A 89 17.01 -9.90 2.42
N THR A 90 16.75 -8.61 2.49
CA THR A 90 17.41 -7.57 1.71
C THR A 90 18.03 -6.54 2.64
N PRO A 91 18.93 -5.66 2.17
CA PRO A 91 19.45 -4.57 3.00
C PRO A 91 18.36 -3.60 3.48
N THR A 92 17.21 -3.66 2.87
CA THR A 92 16.09 -2.75 3.16
C THR A 92 15.06 -3.35 4.12
N GLY A 93 15.06 -4.66 4.32
CA GLY A 93 14.12 -5.32 5.21
C GLY A 93 13.94 -6.81 4.91
N VAL A 94 12.93 -7.38 5.52
CA VAL A 94 12.52 -8.77 5.29
C VAL A 94 11.24 -8.77 4.47
N GLU A 95 11.22 -9.59 3.45
CA GLU A 95 10.10 -9.73 2.53
C GLU A 95 9.61 -11.18 2.55
N ARG A 96 8.31 -11.38 2.51
CA ARG A 96 7.66 -12.69 2.46
C ARG A 96 7.14 -12.93 1.06
N LYS A 97 7.28 -14.16 0.57
CA LYS A 97 6.65 -14.59 -0.66
C LYS A 97 5.14 -14.58 -0.51
N VAL A 98 4.44 -13.93 -1.44
CA VAL A 98 2.98 -13.75 -1.40
C VAL A 98 2.36 -14.46 -2.59
N PRO A 99 1.31 -15.26 -2.39
CA PRO A 99 0.61 -15.91 -3.49
C PRO A 99 -0.13 -14.87 -4.34
N LEU A 100 -0.16 -15.09 -5.66
CA LEU A 100 -0.81 -14.20 -6.61
C LEU A 100 -2.26 -13.86 -6.25
N PRO A 101 -3.12 -14.80 -5.77
CA PRO A 101 -4.48 -14.47 -5.38
C PRO A 101 -4.59 -13.43 -4.25
N GLU A 102 -3.68 -13.45 -3.29
CA GLU A 102 -3.63 -12.45 -2.21
C GLU A 102 -3.30 -11.07 -2.79
N LEU A 103 -2.31 -10.99 -3.68
CA LEU A 103 -1.92 -9.74 -4.33
C LEU A 103 -3.07 -9.17 -5.18
N VAL A 104 -3.70 -10.02 -6.00
CA VAL A 104 -4.84 -9.62 -6.84
C VAL A 104 -6.02 -9.18 -5.97
N GLY A 105 -6.30 -9.87 -4.87
CA GLY A 105 -7.36 -9.49 -3.94
C GLY A 105 -7.13 -8.10 -3.32
N LYS A 106 -5.91 -7.81 -2.88
CA LYS A 106 -5.52 -6.48 -2.35
C LYS A 106 -5.64 -5.39 -3.42
N ALA A 107 -5.14 -5.66 -4.63
CA ALA A 107 -5.22 -4.72 -5.75
C ALA A 107 -6.67 -4.45 -6.18
N ALA A 108 -7.51 -5.49 -6.24
CA ALA A 108 -8.92 -5.35 -6.55
C ALA A 108 -9.66 -4.51 -5.49
N LEU A 109 -9.40 -4.76 -4.20
CA LEU A 109 -9.99 -3.98 -3.12
C LEU A 109 -9.58 -2.51 -3.19
N ALA A 110 -8.30 -2.23 -3.44
CA ALA A 110 -7.80 -0.88 -3.62
C ALA A 110 -8.44 -0.20 -4.84
N THR A 111 -8.60 -0.92 -5.95
CA THR A 111 -9.26 -0.42 -7.16
C THR A 111 -10.72 -0.06 -6.88
N VAL A 112 -11.47 -0.95 -6.22
CA VAL A 112 -12.87 -0.68 -5.84
C VAL A 112 -12.95 0.57 -4.97
N TYR A 113 -12.03 0.72 -4.00
CA TYR A 113 -11.98 1.89 -3.15
C TYR A 113 -11.73 3.18 -3.95
N VAL A 114 -10.75 3.18 -4.84
CA VAL A 114 -10.44 4.35 -5.70
C VAL A 114 -11.60 4.70 -6.62
N VAL A 115 -12.24 3.69 -7.24
CA VAL A 115 -13.41 3.91 -8.10
C VAL A 115 -14.57 4.51 -7.29
N ALA A 116 -14.86 3.96 -6.10
CA ALA A 116 -15.89 4.50 -5.22
C ALA A 116 -15.61 5.96 -4.83
N LEU A 117 -14.35 6.28 -4.55
CA LEU A 117 -13.87 7.63 -4.25
C LEU A 117 -14.11 8.60 -5.41
N VAL A 118 -13.73 8.20 -6.62
CA VAL A 118 -13.93 9.00 -7.84
C VAL A 118 -15.43 9.22 -8.09
N LEU A 119 -16.22 8.15 -8.07
CA LEU A 119 -17.67 8.25 -8.30
C LEU A 119 -18.36 9.12 -7.24
N SER A 120 -17.99 9.00 -5.97
CA SER A 120 -18.51 9.85 -4.90
C SER A 120 -18.16 11.32 -5.12
N THR A 121 -16.93 11.60 -5.58
CA THR A 121 -16.49 12.96 -5.87
C THR A 121 -17.25 13.53 -7.06
N LEU A 122 -17.41 12.77 -8.15
CA LEU A 122 -18.20 13.18 -9.31
C LEU A 122 -19.68 13.43 -8.93
N TYR A 123 -20.26 12.55 -8.12
CA TYR A 123 -21.63 12.74 -7.62
C TYR A 123 -21.76 14.01 -6.78
N MET A 124 -20.74 14.37 -6.02
CA MET A 124 -20.70 15.62 -5.25
C MET A 124 -20.82 16.85 -6.15
N LEU A 125 -20.17 16.87 -7.30
CA LEU A 125 -20.24 17.97 -8.25
C LEU A 125 -21.67 18.21 -8.78
N ILE A 126 -22.52 17.18 -8.71
CA ILE A 126 -23.91 17.26 -9.15
C ILE A 126 -24.85 17.74 -8.02
N TRP A 127 -24.67 17.18 -6.81
CA TRP A 127 -25.66 17.46 -5.74
C TRP A 127 -25.35 18.74 -4.96
N ILE A 128 -24.09 19.19 -4.86
CA ILE A 128 -23.74 20.43 -4.17
C ILE A 128 -24.42 21.64 -4.82
N PRO A 129 -24.33 21.89 -6.14
CA PRO A 129 -25.05 22.98 -6.77
C PRO A 129 -26.57 22.89 -6.57
N ARG A 130 -27.13 21.65 -6.57
CA ARG A 130 -28.56 21.44 -6.31
C ARG A 130 -28.96 21.79 -4.86
N ALA A 131 -28.08 21.54 -3.91
CA ALA A 131 -28.27 21.92 -2.51
C ALA A 131 -28.27 23.45 -2.35
N PHE A 132 -27.32 24.13 -2.95
CA PHE A 132 -27.25 25.61 -2.93
C PHE A 132 -28.44 26.28 -3.63
N LEU A 133 -28.98 25.69 -4.68
CA LEU A 133 -30.16 26.17 -5.39
C LEU A 133 -31.49 25.86 -4.66
N GLY A 134 -31.44 25.34 -3.44
CA GLY A 134 -32.64 25.00 -2.65
C GLY A 134 -33.48 23.86 -3.22
N ARG A 135 -32.95 23.12 -4.20
CA ARG A 135 -33.68 21.99 -4.85
C ARG A 135 -33.60 20.70 -4.08
N LEU A 136 -32.88 20.65 -2.94
CA LEU A 136 -32.85 19.53 -2.02
C LEU A 136 -33.79 19.87 -0.85
N THR A 137 -34.99 19.33 -0.87
CA THR A 137 -36.06 19.60 0.09
C THR A 137 -35.83 18.86 1.41
N ASP A 138 -34.95 17.85 1.43
CA ASP A 138 -34.74 16.99 2.61
C ASP A 138 -33.38 17.27 3.26
N ARG A 139 -33.40 17.87 4.47
CA ARG A 139 -32.22 18.13 5.29
C ARG A 139 -31.48 16.83 5.68
N GLY A 140 -32.20 15.71 5.84
CA GLY A 140 -31.61 14.39 6.11
C GLY A 140 -30.78 13.88 4.93
N GLY A 141 -31.23 14.15 3.71
CA GLY A 141 -30.53 13.76 2.48
C GLY A 141 -29.19 14.46 2.31
N VAL A 142 -29.03 15.69 2.79
CA VAL A 142 -27.74 16.41 2.74
C VAL A 142 -26.71 15.72 3.65
N THR A 143 -27.08 15.37 4.87
CA THR A 143 -26.17 14.72 5.83
C THR A 143 -25.70 13.35 5.34
N ILE A 144 -26.62 12.54 4.78
CA ILE A 144 -26.29 11.21 4.24
C ILE A 144 -25.27 11.31 3.09
N ARG A 145 -25.35 12.37 2.29
CA ARG A 145 -24.43 12.59 1.16
C ARG A 145 -23.11 13.22 1.58
N LEU A 146 -23.12 14.06 2.61
CA LEU A 146 -21.96 14.78 3.10
C LEU A 146 -20.96 13.88 3.86
N LEU A 147 -21.47 12.93 4.66
CA LEU A 147 -20.63 12.08 5.51
C LEU A 147 -19.63 11.22 4.71
N PRO A 148 -20.02 10.49 3.63
CA PRO A 148 -19.06 9.75 2.82
C PRO A 148 -18.01 10.67 2.20
N TRP A 149 -18.41 11.86 1.77
CA TRP A 149 -17.50 12.82 1.18
C TRP A 149 -16.49 13.38 2.19
N LEU A 150 -16.92 13.66 3.42
CA LEU A 150 -16.00 14.06 4.51
C LEU A 150 -15.01 12.94 4.86
N ALA A 151 -15.45 11.67 4.81
CA ALA A 151 -14.55 10.53 4.97
C ALA A 151 -13.47 10.48 3.85
N ILE A 152 -13.88 10.75 2.61
CA ILE A 152 -12.96 10.85 1.47
C ILE A 152 -11.98 12.00 1.65
N LEU A 153 -12.47 13.19 2.03
CA LEU A 153 -11.64 14.36 2.30
C LEU A 153 -10.59 14.09 3.39
N SER A 154 -10.99 13.40 4.48
CA SER A 154 -10.04 13.03 5.53
C SER A 154 -8.95 12.08 5.02
N THR A 155 -9.29 11.13 4.14
CA THR A 155 -8.31 10.23 3.50
C THR A 155 -7.33 11.01 2.60
N VAL A 156 -7.84 11.95 1.79
CA VAL A 156 -7.00 12.82 0.95
C VAL A 156 -6.13 13.72 1.81
N ALA A 157 -6.65 14.23 2.93
CA ALA A 157 -5.89 15.03 3.86
C ALA A 157 -4.74 14.23 4.50
N VAL A 158 -4.97 12.96 4.88
CA VAL A 158 -3.91 12.07 5.36
C VAL A 158 -2.80 11.93 4.31
N ALA A 159 -3.17 11.63 3.06
CA ALA A 159 -2.20 11.49 1.98
C ALA A 159 -1.43 12.79 1.72
N GLY A 160 -2.12 13.92 1.67
CA GLY A 160 -1.51 15.24 1.47
C GLY A 160 -0.57 15.64 2.61
N LEU A 161 -0.99 15.46 3.85
CA LEU A 161 -0.16 15.74 5.03
C LEU A 161 1.06 14.82 5.09
N ALA A 162 0.91 13.54 4.71
CA ALA A 162 2.03 12.62 4.60
C ALA A 162 3.04 13.10 3.55
N ILE A 163 2.58 13.47 2.35
CA ILE A 163 3.45 13.99 1.28
C ILE A 163 4.20 15.24 1.75
N VAL A 164 3.51 16.20 2.37
CA VAL A 164 4.15 17.42 2.92
C VAL A 164 5.17 17.07 4.00
N GLY A 165 4.86 16.14 4.88
CA GLY A 165 5.78 15.66 5.89
C GLY A 165 7.04 15.01 5.30
N PHE A 166 6.91 14.26 4.20
CA PHE A 166 8.04 13.65 3.51
C PHE A 166 8.90 14.64 2.73
N GLN A 167 8.29 15.68 2.16
CA GLN A 167 9.02 16.72 1.41
C GLN A 167 9.79 17.69 2.32
N GLY A 168 9.37 17.83 3.56
CA GLY A 168 9.97 18.74 4.54
C GLY A 168 11.33 18.31 5.10
N ALA A 169 11.99 17.31 4.53
CA ALA A 169 13.36 16.84 4.83
C ALA A 169 13.60 16.31 6.26
N ASP A 170 12.73 16.53 7.22
CA ASP A 170 12.90 16.04 8.58
C ASP A 170 11.79 15.07 9.00
N LEU A 171 11.97 13.81 8.61
CA LEU A 171 11.07 12.70 8.97
C LEU A 171 10.89 12.53 10.48
N SER A 172 11.81 13.09 11.27
CA SER A 172 11.71 13.08 12.74
C SER A 172 10.54 13.90 13.27
N GLN A 173 10.02 14.83 12.48
CA GLN A 173 8.87 15.67 12.83
C GLN A 173 7.53 14.92 12.78
N ILE A 174 7.43 13.87 11.95
CA ILE A 174 6.18 13.11 11.76
C ILE A 174 5.80 12.34 13.03
N GLY A 175 6.77 11.89 13.80
CA GLY A 175 6.55 11.16 15.06
C GLY A 175 6.50 12.04 16.32
N LYS A 176 6.74 13.35 16.20
CA LYS A 176 6.73 14.25 17.34
C LYS A 176 5.34 14.90 17.54
N PRO A 177 4.95 15.20 18.80
CA PRO A 177 3.74 15.95 19.09
C PRO A 177 3.89 17.39 18.59
N GLY A 178 3.54 17.63 17.34
CA GLY A 178 3.56 18.91 16.67
C GLY A 178 2.29 19.13 15.83
N PRO A 179 2.07 20.34 15.27
CA PRO A 179 0.86 20.62 14.49
C PRO A 179 0.62 19.64 13.36
N LEU A 180 1.67 19.23 12.63
CA LEU A 180 1.59 18.26 11.55
C LEU A 180 1.20 16.86 12.07
N GLY A 181 1.81 16.40 13.16
CA GLY A 181 1.49 15.11 13.79
C GLY A 181 0.05 15.06 14.29
N TRP A 182 -0.43 16.10 14.95
CA TRP A 182 -1.81 16.20 15.41
C TRP A 182 -2.81 16.26 14.25
N ALA A 183 -2.52 17.01 13.18
CA ALA A 183 -3.36 17.08 12.00
C ALA A 183 -3.46 15.70 11.31
N LEU A 184 -2.34 15.02 11.17
CA LEU A 184 -2.29 13.68 10.59
C LEU A 184 -3.07 12.66 11.43
N TYR A 185 -2.87 12.66 12.75
CA TYR A 185 -3.60 11.80 13.68
C TYR A 185 -5.11 12.07 13.64
N GLY A 186 -5.51 13.34 13.69
CA GLY A 186 -6.92 13.73 13.58
C GLY A 186 -7.56 13.30 12.28
N ALA A 187 -6.88 13.51 11.14
CA ALA A 187 -7.37 13.10 9.83
C ALA A 187 -7.47 11.56 9.72
N THR A 188 -6.50 10.83 10.28
CA THR A 188 -6.53 9.35 10.30
C THR A 188 -7.70 8.81 11.12
N LEU A 189 -7.98 9.40 12.28
CA LEU A 189 -9.14 9.02 13.10
C LEU A 189 -10.47 9.43 12.47
N ALA A 190 -10.51 10.57 11.79
CA ALA A 190 -11.74 11.05 11.14
C ALA A 190 -12.23 10.09 10.06
N THR A 191 -11.33 9.46 9.31
CA THR A 191 -11.68 8.55 8.21
C THR A 191 -12.61 7.39 8.67
N PRO A 192 -12.21 6.53 9.62
CA PRO A 192 -13.08 5.42 10.07
C PRO A 192 -14.32 5.91 10.81
N VAL A 193 -14.24 6.99 11.59
CA VAL A 193 -15.39 7.54 12.31
C VAL A 193 -16.44 8.06 11.35
N LEU A 194 -16.04 8.86 10.36
CA LEU A 194 -16.96 9.39 9.34
C LEU A 194 -17.52 8.28 8.45
N GLY A 195 -16.69 7.27 8.12
CA GLY A 195 -17.13 6.09 7.37
C GLY A 195 -18.18 5.28 8.13
N ALA A 196 -17.96 5.03 9.41
CA ALA A 196 -18.92 4.34 10.27
C ALA A 196 -20.23 5.13 10.42
N LEU A 197 -20.15 6.44 10.64
CA LEU A 197 -21.33 7.31 10.70
C LEU A 197 -22.10 7.35 9.38
N ALA A 198 -21.39 7.35 8.24
CA ALA A 198 -22.00 7.26 6.93
C ALA A 198 -22.77 5.95 6.76
N LEU A 199 -22.15 4.82 7.13
CA LEU A 199 -22.78 3.50 7.07
C LEU A 199 -24.03 3.42 7.96
N ILE A 200 -23.92 3.86 9.21
CA ILE A 200 -25.03 3.88 10.17
C ILE A 200 -26.19 4.73 9.62
N ARG A 201 -25.90 5.92 9.10
CA ARG A 201 -26.92 6.82 8.56
C ARG A 201 -27.58 6.26 7.30
N THR A 202 -26.85 5.61 6.43
CA THR A 202 -27.41 4.98 5.22
C THR A 202 -28.28 3.78 5.58
N THR A 203 -27.89 2.96 6.55
CA THR A 203 -28.67 1.79 6.97
C THR A 203 -29.93 2.16 7.76
N ILE A 204 -29.86 3.14 8.65
CA ILE A 204 -31.03 3.58 9.46
C ILE A 204 -31.95 4.53 8.67
N GLY A 205 -31.36 5.36 7.78
CA GLY A 205 -32.11 6.35 6.99
C GLY A 205 -32.77 5.81 5.72
N ALA A 206 -32.40 4.62 5.27
CA ALA A 206 -32.86 4.01 4.03
C ALA A 206 -34.40 3.78 3.92
N PRO A 207 -35.16 3.53 5.01
CA PRO A 207 -36.58 3.26 4.88
C PRO A 207 -37.45 4.44 4.42
N LYS A 208 -36.94 5.66 4.43
CA LYS A 208 -37.74 6.88 4.11
C LYS A 208 -37.33 7.61 2.83
N ALA A 209 -36.24 7.23 2.21
CA ALA A 209 -35.85 7.78 0.93
C ALA A 209 -36.63 7.06 -0.19
N ARG A 210 -37.81 7.55 -0.53
CA ARG A 210 -38.44 7.20 -1.81
C ARG A 210 -37.45 7.55 -2.92
N ILE A 211 -37.02 6.53 -3.62
CA ILE A 211 -36.31 6.66 -4.88
C ILE A 211 -37.29 7.29 -5.86
N LEU A 212 -37.16 8.57 -6.12
CA LEU A 212 -37.72 9.30 -7.22
C LEU A 212 -36.58 9.85 -8.07
#